data_edcfc427cd68c86d26dd89bba5351de6
#
_entry.id   edcfc427cd68c86d26dd89bba5351de6
#
_cell.length_a   1.000
_cell.length_b   1.000
_cell.length_c   1.000
_cell.angle_alpha   90.00
_cell.angle_beta   90.00
_cell.angle_gamma   90.00
#
_symmetry.space_group_name_H-M   'P 1'
#
loop_
_entity.id
_entity.type
_entity.pdbx_description
1 polymer ?
#
loop_
_entity_poly.entity_id
_entity_poly.type
_entity_poly.pdbx_seq_one_letter_code
_entity_poly.pdbx_strand_id
1 'polypeptide(L)'
;MTFRLSSDTSLAAAWIVALVSSLSVLFIGEVLGQTPCVLCWFQRAFMFPLAVVLGCGLWWRDRRAGRYGVALSLAGGAIALWHLGLFWGLIPERIQPCTAAGPSCTDQGQLVLSVPIPLLSFLAFALTATLSAASLKENTE
;
A
#
# COMPACT_ATOMS: atom_id res chain seq x y z
N MET A 1 13.60 1.71 -27.44
CA MET A 1 12.13 1.78 -27.42
C MET A 1 11.70 2.22 -26.03
N THR A 2 11.47 3.52 -25.83
CA THR A 2 10.88 4.04 -24.60
C THR A 2 9.40 3.74 -24.63
N PHE A 3 8.95 2.79 -23.82
CA PHE A 3 7.54 2.50 -23.64
C PHE A 3 6.92 3.71 -22.89
N ARG A 4 6.39 4.68 -23.62
CA ARG A 4 5.52 5.71 -23.02
C ARG A 4 4.18 5.04 -22.74
N LEU A 5 3.97 4.67 -21.49
CA LEU A 5 2.64 4.30 -21.02
C LEU A 5 1.78 5.56 -21.07
N SER A 6 0.60 5.50 -21.67
CA SER A 6 -0.32 6.65 -21.63
C SER A 6 -0.72 6.93 -20.17
N SER A 7 -1.05 8.18 -19.85
CA SER A 7 -1.49 8.61 -18.51
C SER A 7 -2.57 7.69 -17.92
N ASP A 8 -3.53 7.28 -18.75
CA ASP A 8 -4.60 6.36 -18.34
C ASP A 8 -4.06 4.96 -18.04
N THR A 9 -3.05 4.50 -18.78
CA THR A 9 -2.43 3.18 -18.55
C THR A 9 -1.62 3.16 -17.25
N SER A 10 -0.89 4.24 -16.96
CA SER A 10 -0.13 4.37 -15.71
C SER A 10 -1.07 4.43 -14.50
N LEU A 11 -2.18 5.15 -14.62
CA LEU A 11 -3.19 5.24 -13.56
C LEU A 11 -3.92 3.90 -13.37
N ALA A 12 -4.25 3.20 -14.47
CA ALA A 12 -4.87 1.87 -14.42
C ALA A 12 -3.93 0.84 -13.78
N ALA A 13 -2.64 0.87 -14.09
CA ALA A 13 -1.65 0.01 -13.44
C ALA A 13 -1.56 0.30 -11.93
N ALA A 14 -1.55 1.57 -11.51
CA ALA A 14 -1.58 1.95 -10.10
C ALA A 14 -2.83 1.42 -9.39
N TRP A 15 -3.99 1.55 -10.04
CA TRP A 15 -5.24 1.01 -9.53
C TRP A 15 -5.22 -0.50 -9.36
N ILE A 16 -4.72 -1.24 -10.36
CA ILE A 16 -4.61 -2.71 -10.29
C ILE A 16 -3.73 -3.13 -9.11
N VAL A 17 -2.59 -2.47 -8.91
CA VAL A 17 -1.71 -2.76 -7.76
C VAL A 17 -2.43 -2.54 -6.45
N ALA A 18 -3.13 -1.41 -6.29
CA ALA A 18 -3.88 -1.10 -5.07
C ALA A 18 -5.04 -2.07 -4.84
N LEU A 19 -5.78 -2.44 -5.90
CA LEU A 19 -6.89 -3.38 -5.84
C LEU A 19 -6.42 -4.79 -5.46
N VAL A 20 -5.40 -5.31 -6.16
CA VAL A 20 -4.84 -6.64 -5.88
C VAL A 20 -4.29 -6.71 -4.46
N SER A 21 -3.57 -5.68 -4.02
CA SER A 21 -3.06 -5.60 -2.64
C SER A 21 -4.20 -5.61 -1.62
N SER A 22 -5.27 -4.84 -1.86
CA SER A 22 -6.45 -4.79 -0.98
C SER A 22 -7.15 -6.15 -0.89
N LEU A 23 -7.36 -6.82 -2.02
CA LEU A 23 -7.98 -8.15 -2.07
C LEU A 23 -7.09 -9.21 -1.41
N SER A 24 -5.77 -9.13 -1.60
CA SER A 24 -4.82 -10.07 -0.98
C SER A 24 -4.85 -9.99 0.54
N VAL A 25 -4.87 -8.79 1.12
CA VAL A 25 -4.90 -8.65 2.59
C VAL A 25 -6.27 -9.02 3.18
N LEU A 26 -7.36 -8.86 2.43
CA LEU A 26 -8.66 -9.40 2.83
C LEU A 26 -8.66 -10.93 2.81
N PHE A 27 -8.12 -11.53 1.75
CA PHE A 27 -8.00 -12.98 1.66
C PHE A 27 -7.15 -13.56 2.80
N ILE A 28 -6.01 -12.94 3.11
CA ILE A 28 -5.13 -13.36 4.20
C ILE A 28 -5.84 -13.25 5.55
N GLY A 29 -6.60 -12.18 5.78
CA GLY A 29 -7.31 -11.96 7.04
C GLY A 29 -8.54 -12.85 7.21
N GLU A 30 -9.41 -12.87 6.20
CA GLU A 30 -10.74 -13.51 6.30
C GLU A 30 -10.71 -15.00 5.95
N VAL A 31 -9.89 -15.41 4.98
CA VAL A 31 -9.84 -16.81 4.51
C VAL A 31 -8.76 -17.61 5.23
N LEU A 32 -7.56 -17.03 5.38
CA LEU A 32 -6.47 -17.71 6.09
C LEU A 32 -6.49 -17.47 7.60
N GLY A 33 -7.40 -16.63 8.11
CA GLY A 33 -7.61 -16.39 9.54
C GLY A 33 -6.45 -15.67 10.25
N GLN A 34 -5.57 -14.99 9.50
CA GLN A 34 -4.48 -14.23 10.10
C GLN A 34 -4.99 -12.91 10.67
N THR A 35 -4.95 -12.76 11.98
CA THR A 35 -5.34 -11.52 12.65
C THR A 35 -4.34 -10.41 12.37
N PRO A 36 -4.76 -9.28 11.77
CA PRO A 36 -3.86 -8.18 11.46
C PRO A 36 -3.44 -7.44 12.73
N CYS A 37 -2.18 -7.04 12.82
CA CYS A 37 -1.68 -6.16 13.87
C CYS A 37 -2.21 -4.72 13.69
N VAL A 38 -2.01 -3.86 14.69
CA VAL A 38 -2.48 -2.45 14.65
C VAL A 38 -1.89 -1.71 13.45
N LEU A 39 -0.60 -1.84 13.16
CA LEU A 39 0.02 -1.19 12.01
C LEU A 39 -0.50 -1.72 10.67
N CYS A 40 -0.85 -3.01 10.60
CA CYS A 40 -1.50 -3.59 9.43
C CYS A 40 -2.89 -2.94 9.18
N TRP A 41 -3.63 -2.61 10.25
CA TRP A 41 -4.90 -1.89 10.12
C TRP A 41 -4.70 -0.47 9.57
N PHE A 42 -3.68 0.24 10.04
CA PHE A 42 -3.35 1.56 9.49
C PHE A 42 -2.96 1.49 8.01
N GLN A 43 -2.18 0.50 7.59
CA GLN A 43 -1.84 0.30 6.18
C GLN A 43 -3.09 0.02 5.34
N ARG A 44 -4.03 -0.81 5.83
CA ARG A 44 -5.33 -1.06 5.17
C ARG A 44 -6.15 0.22 5.05
N ALA A 45 -6.15 1.07 6.10
CA ALA A 45 -6.87 2.34 6.09
C ALA A 45 -6.42 3.31 4.99
N PHE A 46 -5.21 3.17 4.46
CA PHE A 46 -4.73 3.91 3.29
C PHE A 46 -4.90 3.14 1.98
N MET A 47 -4.67 1.82 1.97
CA MET A 47 -4.72 1.01 0.75
C MET A 47 -6.15 0.87 0.21
N PHE A 48 -7.16 0.69 1.05
CA PHE A 48 -8.55 0.55 0.61
C PHE A 48 -9.10 1.82 -0.03
N PRO A 49 -9.00 3.01 0.60
CA PRO A 49 -9.38 4.25 -0.06
C PRO A 49 -8.57 4.51 -1.34
N LEU A 50 -7.30 4.14 -1.37
CA LEU A 50 -6.45 4.28 -2.54
C LEU A 50 -7.01 3.51 -3.75
N ALA A 51 -7.42 2.25 -3.56
CA ALA A 51 -8.05 1.45 -4.61
C ALA A 51 -9.37 2.08 -5.10
N VAL A 52 -10.18 2.61 -4.19
CA VAL A 52 -11.46 3.28 -4.53
C VAL A 52 -11.21 4.59 -5.28
N VAL A 53 -10.34 5.46 -4.77
CA VAL A 53 -10.04 6.78 -5.36
C VAL A 53 -9.46 6.64 -6.76
N LEU A 54 -8.50 5.72 -6.96
CA LEU A 54 -7.91 5.50 -8.28
C LEU A 54 -8.93 4.88 -9.25
N GLY A 55 -9.77 3.96 -8.80
CA GLY A 55 -10.83 3.38 -9.61
C GLY A 55 -11.89 4.42 -10.04
N CYS A 56 -12.33 5.25 -9.12
CA CYS A 56 -13.23 6.37 -9.42
C CYS A 56 -12.57 7.38 -10.39
N GLY A 57 -11.28 7.67 -10.17
CA GLY A 57 -10.52 8.55 -11.06
C GLY A 57 -10.46 8.05 -12.49
N LEU A 58 -10.26 6.74 -12.69
CA LEU A 58 -10.31 6.11 -14.01
C LEU A 58 -11.71 6.18 -14.62
N TRP A 59 -12.73 5.87 -13.82
CA TRP A 59 -14.13 5.85 -14.29
C TRP A 59 -14.60 7.23 -14.77
N TRP A 60 -14.29 8.28 -14.00
CA TRP A 60 -14.69 9.66 -14.31
C TRP A 60 -13.65 10.42 -15.14
N ARG A 61 -12.56 9.78 -15.54
CA ARG A 61 -11.43 10.38 -16.25
C ARG A 61 -10.89 11.64 -15.56
N ASP A 62 -10.78 11.56 -14.22
CA ASP A 62 -10.24 12.66 -13.42
C ASP A 62 -8.71 12.66 -13.48
N ARG A 63 -8.16 13.63 -14.20
CA ARG A 63 -6.70 13.83 -14.31
C ARG A 63 -6.01 14.14 -12.98
N ARG A 64 -6.77 14.51 -11.94
CA ARG A 64 -6.24 14.79 -10.60
C ARG A 64 -6.10 13.55 -9.73
N ALA A 65 -6.69 12.44 -10.12
CA ALA A 65 -6.67 11.18 -9.35
C ALA A 65 -5.25 10.73 -9.00
N GLY A 66 -4.28 10.92 -9.91
CA GLY A 66 -2.88 10.64 -9.65
C GLY A 66 -2.29 11.40 -8.45
N ARG A 67 -2.73 12.65 -8.18
CA ARG A 67 -2.28 13.43 -7.01
C ARG A 67 -2.74 12.82 -5.70
N TYR A 68 -3.99 12.39 -5.64
CA TYR A 68 -4.54 11.68 -4.47
C TYR A 68 -3.85 10.33 -4.30
N GLY A 69 -3.59 9.63 -5.43
CA GLY A 69 -2.83 8.38 -5.44
C GLY A 69 -1.45 8.54 -4.83
N VAL A 70 -0.69 9.57 -5.21
CA VAL A 70 0.63 9.87 -4.62
C VAL A 70 0.51 10.17 -3.13
N ALA A 71 -0.41 11.06 -2.73
CA ALA A 71 -0.53 11.47 -1.33
C ALA A 71 -0.88 10.30 -0.40
N LEU A 72 -1.88 9.49 -0.77
CA LEU A 72 -2.29 8.32 0.01
C LEU A 72 -1.20 7.24 0.05
N SER A 73 -0.51 7.01 -1.08
CA SER A 73 0.57 6.03 -1.14
C SER A 73 1.78 6.44 -0.31
N LEU A 74 2.13 7.72 -0.28
CA LEU A 74 3.22 8.21 0.56
C LEU A 74 2.89 8.07 2.04
N ALA A 75 1.66 8.41 2.45
CA ALA A 75 1.22 8.27 3.83
C ALA A 75 1.21 6.79 4.26
N GLY A 76 0.59 5.91 3.48
CA GLY A 76 0.56 4.47 3.75
C GLY A 76 1.95 3.83 3.69
N GLY A 77 2.80 4.26 2.74
CA GLY A 77 4.17 3.82 2.59
C GLY A 77 5.07 4.20 3.79
N ALA A 78 4.88 5.39 4.36
CA ALA A 78 5.57 5.81 5.57
C ALA A 78 5.25 4.90 6.76
N ILE A 79 3.97 4.52 6.91
CA ILE A 79 3.55 3.58 7.96
C ILE A 79 4.13 2.18 7.69
N ALA A 80 4.14 1.73 6.44
CA ALA A 80 4.73 0.44 6.07
C ALA A 80 6.25 0.40 6.31
N LEU A 81 6.94 1.50 6.03
CA LEU A 81 8.37 1.64 6.32
C LEU A 81 8.66 1.62 7.83
N TRP A 82 7.85 2.31 8.63
CA TRP A 82 7.92 2.26 10.08
C TRP A 82 7.72 0.84 10.60
N HIS A 83 6.71 0.13 10.10
CA HIS A 83 6.43 -1.26 10.47
C HIS A 83 7.59 -2.19 10.09
N LEU A 84 8.20 -1.98 8.93
CA LEU A 84 9.36 -2.73 8.48
C LEU A 84 10.58 -2.48 9.39
N GLY A 85 10.78 -1.25 9.84
CA GLY A 85 11.82 -0.89 10.80
C GLY A 85 11.65 -1.57 12.16
N LEU A 86 10.40 -1.72 12.64
CA LEU A 86 10.09 -2.50 13.85
C LEU A 86 10.35 -3.99 13.62
N PHE A 87 9.94 -4.54 12.48
CA PHE A 87 10.13 -5.95 12.14
C PHE A 87 11.62 -6.34 12.10
N TRP A 88 12.48 -5.48 11.60
CA TRP A 88 13.94 -5.69 11.55
C TRP A 88 14.67 -5.30 12.83
N GLY A 89 13.95 -4.84 13.86
CA GLY A 89 14.56 -4.44 15.13
C GLY A 89 15.39 -3.16 15.05
N LEU A 90 15.24 -2.36 13.97
CA LEU A 90 15.90 -1.07 13.82
C LEU A 90 15.28 0.02 14.72
N ILE A 91 14.01 -0.15 15.06
CA ILE A 91 13.26 0.75 15.93
C ILE A 91 13.00 0.01 17.25
N PRO A 92 13.35 0.60 18.43
CA PRO A 92 13.12 -0.05 19.71
C PRO A 92 11.61 -0.24 19.97
N GLU A 93 11.23 -1.40 20.48
CA GLU A 93 9.84 -1.79 20.75
C GLU A 93 9.07 -0.86 21.71
N ARG A 94 9.76 0.00 22.46
CA ARG A 94 9.13 0.94 23.42
C ARG A 94 8.28 2.03 22.78
N ILE A 95 8.33 2.19 21.45
CA ILE A 95 7.57 3.21 20.69
C ILE A 95 6.47 2.49 19.89
N GLN A 96 5.87 1.45 20.43
CA GLN A 96 4.85 0.68 19.74
C GLN A 96 3.44 1.25 19.97
N PRO A 97 2.67 1.51 18.91
CA PRO A 97 1.22 1.61 19.05
C PRO A 97 0.54 0.24 19.24
N CYS A 98 1.33 -0.85 19.26
CA CYS A 98 0.85 -2.21 19.42
C CYS A 98 0.59 -2.49 20.90
N THR A 99 -0.68 -2.53 21.29
CA THR A 99 -1.11 -2.83 22.66
C THR A 99 -0.98 -4.34 22.94
N ALA A 100 -0.84 -4.69 24.22
CA ALA A 100 -0.71 -6.08 24.70
C ALA A 100 -1.93 -6.99 24.39
N ALA A 101 -3.00 -6.46 23.79
CA ALA A 101 -4.24 -7.17 23.49
C ALA A 101 -4.34 -7.70 22.04
N GLY A 102 -3.33 -7.49 21.19
CA GLY A 102 -3.33 -7.93 19.79
C GLY A 102 -2.04 -8.66 19.40
N PRO A 103 -1.97 -9.25 18.19
CA PRO A 103 -0.75 -9.89 17.71
C PRO A 103 0.37 -8.86 17.62
N SER A 104 1.58 -9.28 18.05
CA SER A 104 2.78 -8.44 18.02
C SER A 104 3.09 -7.97 16.60
N CYS A 105 3.48 -6.69 16.44
CA CYS A 105 3.92 -6.16 15.15
C CYS A 105 5.29 -6.72 14.70
N THR A 106 5.98 -7.44 15.59
CA THR A 106 7.28 -8.09 15.34
C THR A 106 7.16 -9.60 15.17
N ASP A 107 5.93 -10.15 15.20
CA ASP A 107 5.71 -11.59 15.15
C ASP A 107 6.08 -12.16 13.77
N GLN A 108 6.87 -13.24 13.79
CA GLN A 108 7.26 -13.98 12.58
C GLN A 108 6.08 -14.69 11.88
N GLY A 109 4.89 -14.70 12.48
CA GLY A 109 3.65 -15.16 11.85
C GLY A 109 3.16 -14.29 10.68
N GLN A 110 3.78 -13.13 10.45
CA GLN A 110 3.44 -12.20 9.36
C GLN A 110 4.30 -12.42 8.10
N LEU A 111 4.60 -13.67 7.78
CA LEU A 111 5.31 -14.05 6.57
C LEU A 111 4.34 -14.65 5.55
N VAL A 112 4.43 -14.18 4.32
CA VAL A 112 3.79 -14.82 3.15
C VAL A 112 4.89 -15.30 2.23
N LEU A 113 4.97 -16.60 1.98
CA LEU A 113 6.03 -17.22 1.16
C LEU A 113 7.45 -16.80 1.60
N SER A 114 7.69 -16.75 2.92
CA SER A 114 8.97 -16.30 3.52
C SER A 114 9.29 -14.80 3.35
N VAL A 115 8.36 -14.00 2.84
CA VAL A 115 8.52 -12.54 2.70
C VAL A 115 7.69 -11.83 3.76
N PRO A 116 8.27 -10.87 4.51
CA PRO A 116 7.51 -10.11 5.51
C PRO A 116 6.42 -9.27 4.86
N ILE A 117 5.19 -9.35 5.39
CA ILE A 117 4.04 -8.56 4.91
C ILE A 117 4.34 -7.05 4.90
N PRO A 118 5.03 -6.47 5.91
CA PRO A 118 5.41 -5.06 5.85
C PRO A 118 6.25 -4.66 4.63
N LEU A 119 7.14 -5.55 4.17
CA LEU A 119 7.93 -5.31 2.97
C LEU A 119 7.06 -5.32 1.71
N LEU A 120 6.17 -6.30 1.58
CA LEU A 120 5.22 -6.36 0.46
C LEU A 120 4.32 -5.12 0.42
N SER A 121 3.83 -4.68 1.58
CA SER A 121 3.02 -3.46 1.69
C SER A 121 3.81 -2.22 1.27
N PHE A 122 5.05 -2.07 1.73
CA PHE A 122 5.91 -0.95 1.34
C PHE A 122 6.15 -0.92 -0.17
N LEU A 123 6.46 -2.07 -0.78
CA LEU A 123 6.68 -2.18 -2.23
C LEU A 123 5.39 -1.84 -3.02
N ALA A 124 4.23 -2.30 -2.54
CA ALA A 124 2.96 -1.97 -3.17
C ALA A 124 2.66 -0.46 -3.13
N PHE A 125 2.87 0.19 -1.97
CA PHE A 125 2.72 1.65 -1.87
C PHE A 125 3.74 2.41 -2.73
N ALA A 126 5.01 2.01 -2.74
CA ALA A 126 6.05 2.63 -3.55
C ALA A 126 5.74 2.51 -5.05
N LEU A 127 5.30 1.34 -5.51
CA LEU A 127 4.92 1.11 -6.90
C LEU A 127 3.67 1.93 -7.26
N THR A 128 2.66 1.96 -6.41
CA THR A 128 1.45 2.77 -6.65
C THR A 128 1.77 4.27 -6.69
N ALA A 129 2.66 4.75 -5.80
CA ALA A 129 3.11 6.14 -5.80
C ALA A 129 3.83 6.51 -7.10
N THR A 130 4.76 5.68 -7.56
CA THR A 130 5.52 5.93 -8.80
C THR A 130 4.63 5.91 -10.04
N LEU A 131 3.72 4.95 -10.15
CA LEU A 131 2.76 4.87 -11.25
C LEU A 131 1.77 6.04 -11.25
N SER A 132 1.28 6.43 -10.07
CA SER A 132 0.41 7.62 -9.93
C SER A 132 1.14 8.91 -10.29
N ALA A 133 2.42 9.05 -9.91
CA ALA A 133 3.24 10.20 -10.29
C ALA A 133 3.54 10.22 -11.79
N ALA A 134 3.78 9.06 -12.40
CA ALA A 134 3.98 8.95 -13.85
C ALA A 134 2.75 9.43 -14.63
N SER A 135 1.54 9.07 -14.19
CA SER A 135 0.30 9.53 -14.82
C SER A 135 0.14 11.05 -14.82
N LEU A 136 0.73 11.77 -13.86
CA LEU A 136 0.68 13.23 -13.77
C LEU A 136 1.65 13.90 -14.75
N LYS A 137 2.82 13.34 -14.99
CA LYS A 137 3.82 13.91 -15.90
C LYS A 137 3.34 13.90 -17.35
N GLU A 138 2.68 12.84 -17.76
CA GLU A 138 2.15 12.69 -19.12
C GLU A 138 0.97 13.64 -19.43
N ASN A 139 0.31 14.17 -18.39
CA ASN A 139 -0.77 15.17 -18.55
C ASN A 139 -0.25 16.61 -18.72
N THR A 140 1.05 16.85 -18.56
CA THR A 140 1.66 18.19 -18.63
C THR A 140 2.42 18.46 -19.94
N GLU A 141 2.61 17.44 -20.78
CA GLU A 141 3.16 17.54 -22.15
C GLU A 141 2.03 17.56 -23.20
#